data_73e058c3f7c489c7935877f800c9e0cd
#
_entry.id   73e058c3f7c489c7935877f800c9e0cd
#
_cell.length_a   1.000
_cell.length_b   1.000
_cell.length_c   1.000
_cell.angle_alpha   90.00
_cell.angle_beta   90.00
_cell.angle_gamma   90.00
#
_symmetry.space_group_name_H-M   'P 1'
#
loop_
_entity.id
_entity.type
_entity.pdbx_description
1 polymer ?
#
loop_
_entity_poly.entity_id
_entity_poly.type
_entity_poly.pdbx_seq_one_letter_code
_entity_poly.pdbx_strand_id
1 'polypeptide(L)'
;KLEGKSLKKGIEQLLVELKSKVQIAIKWEIDDVHTMSGIEDHFFRIVQELLSNTLRHAKASNLEVYLKQTFQEISLRVYDDGVGFDTSIEKSGSYGLMNIKERVQGMGGSLKIISFPNKGTVIEIRIPNTNMNKNSASAE
;
A
#
# COMPACT_ATOMS: atom_id res chain seq x y z
N LYS A 1 12.42 6.51 -1.17
CA LYS A 1 12.57 7.60 -0.25
C LYS A 1 11.92 8.87 -0.79
N LEU A 2 11.21 9.58 0.06
CA LEU A 2 10.43 10.74 -0.40
C LEU A 2 11.28 11.96 -0.71
N GLU A 3 12.41 12.12 -0.05
CA GLU A 3 13.34 13.22 -0.28
C GLU A 3 12.69 14.61 -0.18
N GLY A 4 11.90 14.82 0.87
CA GLY A 4 11.23 16.08 1.10
C GLY A 4 9.91 16.27 0.37
N LYS A 5 9.50 15.31 -0.46
CA LYS A 5 8.20 15.34 -1.12
C LYS A 5 7.12 14.85 -0.17
N SER A 6 5.88 15.28 -0.40
CA SER A 6 4.75 14.72 0.33
C SER A 6 4.54 13.26 -0.10
N LEU A 7 3.90 12.48 0.76
CA LEU A 7 3.57 11.10 0.43
C LEU A 7 2.74 11.02 -0.85
N LYS A 8 1.75 11.89 -0.98
CA LYS A 8 0.92 11.95 -2.19
C LYS A 8 1.76 12.15 -3.44
N LYS A 9 2.64 13.15 -3.44
CA LYS A 9 3.47 13.42 -4.62
C LYS A 9 4.42 12.28 -4.92
N GLY A 10 5.00 11.68 -3.89
CA GLY A 10 5.89 10.54 -4.07
C GLY A 10 5.20 9.37 -4.73
N ILE A 11 4.01 9.01 -4.23
CA ILE A 11 3.25 7.90 -4.79
C ILE A 11 2.80 8.20 -6.21
N GLU A 12 2.27 9.40 -6.45
CA GLU A 12 1.81 9.76 -7.78
C GLU A 12 2.95 9.74 -8.79
N GLN A 13 4.12 10.24 -8.41
CA GLN A 13 5.28 10.20 -9.28
C GLN A 13 5.68 8.77 -9.61
N LEU A 14 5.66 7.89 -8.61
CA LEU A 14 5.94 6.46 -8.82
C LEU A 14 4.96 5.83 -9.79
N LEU A 15 3.67 6.14 -9.65
CA LEU A 15 2.64 5.59 -10.52
C LEU A 15 2.78 6.11 -11.97
N VAL A 16 3.09 7.38 -12.13
CA VAL A 16 3.33 7.96 -13.46
C VAL A 16 4.52 7.29 -14.12
N GLU A 17 5.61 7.07 -13.39
CA GLU A 17 6.79 6.38 -13.92
C GLU A 17 6.46 4.96 -14.36
N LEU A 18 5.70 4.23 -13.54
CA LEU A 18 5.28 2.88 -13.88
C LEU A 18 4.42 2.86 -15.13
N LYS A 19 3.47 3.77 -15.22
CA LYS A 19 2.57 3.85 -16.37
C LYS A 19 3.33 4.06 -17.68
N SER A 20 4.46 4.76 -17.62
CA SER A 20 5.29 4.99 -18.80
C SER A 20 6.11 3.78 -19.22
N LYS A 21 6.31 2.82 -18.31
CA LYS A 21 7.20 1.66 -18.56
C LYS A 21 6.47 0.37 -18.84
N VAL A 22 5.20 0.28 -18.50
CA VAL A 22 4.43 -0.96 -18.62
C VAL A 22 3.13 -0.71 -19.34
N GLN A 23 2.59 -1.77 -19.97
CA GLN A 23 1.32 -1.69 -20.68
C GLN A 23 0.18 -2.14 -19.79
N ILE A 24 0.08 -1.53 -18.61
CA ILE A 24 -0.97 -1.80 -17.64
C ILE A 24 -1.77 -0.52 -17.50
N ALA A 25 -3.10 -0.64 -17.50
CA ALA A 25 -3.96 0.49 -17.20
C ALA A 25 -3.90 0.74 -15.69
N ILE A 26 -3.50 1.93 -15.29
CA ILE A 26 -3.35 2.27 -13.89
C ILE A 26 -4.28 3.42 -13.54
N LYS A 27 -5.10 3.21 -12.50
CA LYS A 27 -5.97 4.25 -11.93
C LYS A 27 -5.57 4.49 -10.50
N TRP A 28 -5.68 5.72 -10.04
CA TRP A 28 -5.39 6.02 -8.65
C TRP A 28 -6.17 7.21 -8.13
N GLU A 29 -6.40 7.20 -6.83
CA GLU A 29 -6.89 8.35 -6.07
C GLU A 29 -6.07 8.39 -4.79
N ILE A 30 -5.30 9.45 -4.61
CA ILE A 30 -4.36 9.55 -3.50
C ILE A 30 -4.68 10.81 -2.71
N ASP A 31 -5.11 10.63 -1.46
CA ASP A 31 -5.33 11.77 -0.55
C ASP A 31 -3.99 12.38 -0.15
N ASP A 32 -4.03 13.65 0.16
CA ASP A 32 -2.87 14.36 0.70
C ASP A 32 -2.73 14.02 2.18
N VAL A 33 -1.97 12.98 2.48
CA VAL A 33 -1.85 12.43 3.83
C VAL A 33 -0.82 13.22 4.63
N HIS A 34 -1.22 13.62 5.83
CA HIS A 34 -0.35 14.33 6.77
C HIS A 34 -0.26 13.56 8.08
N THR A 35 0.96 13.29 8.54
CA THR A 35 1.21 12.63 9.81
C THR A 35 2.29 13.41 10.57
N MET A 36 2.43 13.11 11.87
CA MET A 36 3.36 13.83 12.73
C MET A 36 4.75 13.23 12.81
N SER A 37 4.97 12.08 12.24
CA SER A 37 6.26 11.41 12.41
C SER A 37 6.63 10.67 11.16
N GLY A 38 7.86 10.54 10.78
CA GLY A 38 8.36 9.95 9.54
C GLY A 38 7.72 8.66 9.04
N ILE A 39 6.49 8.38 9.43
CA ILE A 39 5.72 7.22 8.97
C ILE A 39 5.50 7.25 7.45
N GLU A 40 5.54 8.45 6.85
CA GLU A 40 5.37 8.59 5.41
C GLU A 40 6.44 7.83 4.63
N ASP A 41 7.68 7.87 5.06
CA ASP A 41 8.76 7.13 4.38
C ASP A 41 8.53 5.62 4.46
N HIS A 42 8.09 5.13 5.61
CA HIS A 42 7.77 3.70 5.76
C HIS A 42 6.61 3.31 4.87
N PHE A 43 5.59 4.16 4.84
CA PHE A 43 4.41 3.92 4.01
C PHE A 43 4.79 3.90 2.53
N PHE A 44 5.61 4.85 2.12
CA PHE A 44 6.08 4.92 0.73
C PHE A 44 6.82 3.63 0.33
N ARG A 45 7.66 3.10 1.22
CA ARG A 45 8.36 1.83 0.95
C ARG A 45 7.39 0.68 0.76
N ILE A 46 6.33 0.64 1.56
CA ILE A 46 5.30 -0.38 1.41
C ILE A 46 4.68 -0.30 0.03
N VAL A 47 4.33 0.90 -0.40
CA VAL A 47 3.76 1.10 -1.73
C VAL A 47 4.72 0.65 -2.82
N GLN A 48 5.99 1.00 -2.70
CA GLN A 48 7.01 0.57 -3.67
C GLN A 48 7.08 -0.95 -3.76
N GLU A 49 7.09 -1.64 -2.64
CA GLU A 49 7.14 -3.10 -2.63
C GLU A 49 5.90 -3.74 -3.21
N LEU A 50 4.72 -3.22 -2.88
CA LEU A 50 3.47 -3.73 -3.43
C LEU A 50 3.42 -3.57 -4.94
N LEU A 51 3.80 -2.42 -5.45
CA LEU A 51 3.79 -2.18 -6.89
C LEU A 51 4.83 -3.05 -7.60
N SER A 52 6.00 -3.20 -7.01
CA SER A 52 7.03 -4.07 -7.55
C SER A 52 6.56 -5.53 -7.63
N ASN A 53 5.87 -6.00 -6.59
CA ASN A 53 5.32 -7.35 -6.57
C ASN A 53 4.27 -7.55 -7.66
N THR A 54 3.39 -6.57 -7.83
CA THR A 54 2.37 -6.64 -8.86
C THR A 54 2.99 -6.77 -10.25
N LEU A 55 4.01 -5.97 -10.51
CA LEU A 55 4.68 -6.01 -11.81
C LEU A 55 5.39 -7.32 -12.07
N ARG A 56 5.99 -7.93 -11.04
CA ARG A 56 6.73 -9.17 -11.22
C ARG A 56 5.86 -10.40 -11.30
N HIS A 57 4.76 -10.42 -10.58
CA HIS A 57 4.04 -11.67 -10.33
C HIS A 57 2.60 -11.70 -10.85
N ALA A 58 1.94 -10.56 -10.93
CA ALA A 58 0.50 -10.56 -11.17
C ALA A 58 0.09 -10.79 -12.62
N LYS A 59 0.91 -10.36 -13.57
CA LYS A 59 0.55 -10.36 -14.99
C LYS A 59 -0.79 -9.68 -15.21
N ALA A 60 -0.96 -8.53 -14.58
CA ALA A 60 -2.21 -7.81 -14.59
C ALA A 60 -2.37 -6.94 -15.83
N SER A 61 -3.61 -6.69 -16.22
CA SER A 61 -3.94 -5.68 -17.23
C SER A 61 -4.38 -4.37 -16.59
N ASN A 62 -4.89 -4.44 -15.37
CA ASN A 62 -5.40 -3.28 -14.63
C ASN A 62 -4.86 -3.27 -13.21
N LEU A 63 -4.49 -2.08 -12.76
CA LEU A 63 -4.01 -1.83 -11.41
C LEU A 63 -4.72 -0.59 -10.88
N GLU A 64 -5.21 -0.66 -9.64
CA GLU A 64 -5.85 0.47 -8.97
C GLU A 64 -5.21 0.68 -7.61
N VAL A 65 -4.93 1.94 -7.29
CA VAL A 65 -4.28 2.31 -6.03
C VAL A 65 -5.06 3.44 -5.38
N TYR A 66 -5.49 3.23 -4.16
CA TYR A 66 -6.27 4.21 -3.41
C TYR A 66 -5.64 4.44 -2.04
N LEU A 67 -5.39 5.69 -1.72
CA LEU A 67 -4.87 6.08 -0.41
C LEU A 67 -5.83 7.10 0.18
N LYS A 68 -6.37 6.81 1.35
CA LYS A 68 -7.32 7.67 2.04
C LYS A 68 -6.88 7.93 3.47
N GLN A 69 -7.16 9.12 3.94
CA GLN A 69 -6.94 9.47 5.34
C GLN A 69 -8.25 9.96 5.95
N THR A 70 -8.59 9.40 7.10
CA THR A 70 -9.70 9.86 7.93
C THR A 70 -9.15 10.28 9.29
N PHE A 71 -10.02 10.71 10.19
CA PHE A 71 -9.63 10.96 11.58
C PHE A 71 -9.02 9.75 12.24
N GLN A 72 -9.51 8.57 11.90
CA GLN A 72 -9.16 7.37 12.65
C GLN A 72 -8.00 6.61 12.05
N GLU A 73 -7.85 6.67 10.74
CA GLU A 73 -6.88 5.79 10.09
C GLU A 73 -6.44 6.33 8.74
N ILE A 74 -5.30 5.79 8.29
CA ILE A 74 -4.84 5.90 6.91
C ILE A 74 -5.04 4.53 6.30
N SER A 75 -5.69 4.47 5.14
CA SER A 75 -5.92 3.21 4.46
C SER A 75 -5.34 3.23 3.05
N LEU A 76 -4.70 2.14 2.70
CA LEU A 76 -4.18 1.91 1.35
C LEU A 76 -4.86 0.69 0.79
N ARG A 77 -5.36 0.79 -0.44
CA ARG A 77 -5.93 -0.36 -1.14
C ARG A 77 -5.28 -0.47 -2.51
N VAL A 78 -4.76 -1.65 -2.81
CA VAL A 78 -4.16 -1.94 -4.10
C VAL A 78 -4.90 -3.13 -4.69
N TYR A 79 -5.45 -2.94 -5.87
CA TYR A 79 -6.17 -3.98 -6.59
C TYR A 79 -5.50 -4.24 -7.94
N ASP A 80 -5.29 -5.52 -8.28
CA ASP A 80 -4.90 -5.91 -9.62
C ASP A 80 -5.78 -7.06 -10.11
N ASP A 81 -5.97 -7.13 -11.41
CA ASP A 81 -6.74 -8.19 -12.06
C ASP A 81 -5.86 -9.31 -12.61
N GLY A 82 -4.71 -9.51 -12.02
CA GLY A 82 -3.73 -10.48 -12.49
C GLY A 82 -4.06 -11.92 -12.12
N VAL A 83 -3.02 -12.74 -12.09
CA VAL A 83 -3.19 -14.19 -11.91
C VAL A 83 -3.56 -14.60 -10.50
N GLY A 84 -3.40 -13.70 -9.51
CA GLY A 84 -3.69 -14.04 -8.13
C GLY A 84 -2.82 -15.17 -7.60
N PHE A 85 -3.13 -15.63 -6.41
CA PHE A 85 -2.46 -16.76 -5.79
C PHE A 85 -3.31 -17.34 -4.69
N ASP A 86 -2.98 -18.55 -4.27
CA ASP A 86 -3.64 -19.21 -3.16
C ASP A 86 -2.93 -18.80 -1.87
N THR A 87 -3.59 -17.98 -1.07
CA THR A 87 -2.99 -17.46 0.16
C THR A 87 -2.72 -18.54 1.20
N SER A 88 -3.42 -19.68 1.11
CA SER A 88 -3.20 -20.78 2.06
C SER A 88 -1.90 -21.53 1.83
N ILE A 89 -1.34 -21.44 0.62
CA ILE A 89 -0.09 -22.13 0.27
C ILE A 89 1.03 -21.18 -0.06
N GLU A 90 0.84 -19.89 0.16
CA GLU A 90 1.89 -18.90 -0.07
C GLU A 90 3.09 -19.21 0.80
N LYS A 91 4.26 -19.24 0.18
CA LYS A 91 5.50 -19.42 0.91
C LYS A 91 6.02 -18.06 1.36
N SER A 92 6.47 -18.02 2.61
CA SER A 92 7.08 -16.83 3.19
C SER A 92 8.17 -16.29 2.26
N GLY A 93 8.09 -15.01 1.94
CA GLY A 93 9.09 -14.34 1.13
C GLY A 93 8.91 -14.43 -0.38
N SER A 94 8.02 -15.29 -0.87
CA SER A 94 7.82 -15.45 -2.32
C SER A 94 7.35 -14.16 -2.99
N TYR A 95 6.53 -13.37 -2.30
CA TYR A 95 5.98 -12.13 -2.83
C TYR A 95 6.39 -10.90 -2.00
N GLY A 96 7.35 -11.06 -1.10
CA GLY A 96 7.74 -9.97 -0.20
C GLY A 96 6.67 -9.59 0.81
N LEU A 97 5.59 -10.36 0.92
CA LEU A 97 4.45 -10.01 1.76
C LEU A 97 4.77 -10.10 3.25
N MET A 98 5.69 -10.98 3.63
CA MET A 98 6.12 -11.08 5.01
C MET A 98 6.77 -9.77 5.49
N ASN A 99 7.62 -9.19 4.66
CA ASN A 99 8.27 -7.92 4.99
C ASN A 99 7.24 -6.80 5.10
N ILE A 100 6.28 -6.78 4.20
CA ILE A 100 5.20 -5.78 4.22
C ILE A 100 4.39 -5.94 5.51
N LYS A 101 4.04 -7.17 5.85
CA LYS A 101 3.28 -7.46 7.07
C LYS A 101 4.02 -6.97 8.31
N GLU A 102 5.32 -7.24 8.39
CA GLU A 102 6.13 -6.80 9.53
C GLU A 102 6.18 -5.29 9.62
N ARG A 103 6.34 -4.60 8.49
CA ARG A 103 6.36 -3.13 8.49
C ARG A 103 5.02 -2.56 8.94
N VAL A 104 3.93 -3.12 8.44
CA VAL A 104 2.58 -2.68 8.80
C VAL A 104 2.33 -2.89 10.29
N GLN A 105 2.70 -4.05 10.81
CA GLN A 105 2.56 -4.34 12.24
C GLN A 105 3.41 -3.39 13.08
N GLY A 106 4.62 -3.06 12.61
CA GLY A 106 5.49 -2.11 13.30
C GLY A 106 4.90 -0.70 13.38
N MET A 107 3.98 -0.38 12.49
CA MET A 107 3.26 0.90 12.53
C MET A 107 1.92 0.81 13.25
N GLY A 108 1.65 -0.31 13.91
CA GLY A 108 0.40 -0.52 14.62
C GLY A 108 -0.78 -0.81 13.71
N GLY A 109 -0.53 -1.16 12.48
CA GLY A 109 -1.56 -1.37 11.49
C GLY A 109 -1.90 -2.83 11.23
N SER A 110 -2.79 -3.03 10.28
CA SER A 110 -3.23 -4.35 9.84
C SER A 110 -3.12 -4.49 8.34
N LEU A 111 -2.87 -5.72 7.90
CA LEU A 111 -2.75 -6.09 6.49
C LEU A 111 -3.79 -7.16 6.18
N LYS A 112 -4.56 -6.94 5.12
CA LYS A 112 -5.52 -7.91 4.63
C LYS A 112 -5.24 -8.19 3.17
N ILE A 113 -5.15 -9.46 2.81
CA ILE A 113 -4.90 -9.90 1.44
C ILE A 113 -6.05 -10.81 1.02
N ILE A 114 -6.67 -10.47 -0.09
CA ILE A 114 -7.70 -11.30 -0.71
C ILE A 114 -7.19 -11.65 -2.11
N SER A 115 -6.88 -12.91 -2.32
CA SER A 115 -6.36 -13.38 -3.60
C SER A 115 -6.78 -14.82 -3.83
N PHE A 116 -7.15 -15.11 -5.06
CA PHE A 116 -7.47 -16.47 -5.50
C PHE A 116 -6.85 -16.67 -6.88
N PRO A 117 -6.44 -17.89 -7.21
CA PRO A 117 -5.87 -18.15 -8.52
C PRO A 117 -6.78 -17.67 -9.66
N ASN A 118 -6.23 -16.90 -10.57
CA ASN A 118 -6.90 -16.33 -11.73
C ASN A 118 -8.00 -15.31 -11.42
N LYS A 119 -8.03 -14.79 -10.19
CA LYS A 119 -9.05 -13.82 -9.75
C LYS A 119 -8.47 -12.47 -9.35
N GLY A 120 -7.15 -12.30 -9.53
CA GLY A 120 -6.50 -11.07 -9.12
C GLY A 120 -6.24 -11.01 -7.62
N THR A 121 -5.83 -9.85 -7.16
CA THR A 121 -5.44 -9.64 -5.76
C THR A 121 -5.92 -8.28 -5.27
N VAL A 122 -6.44 -8.26 -4.05
CA VAL A 122 -6.74 -7.02 -3.32
C VAL A 122 -5.90 -7.03 -2.06
N ILE A 123 -5.15 -5.95 -1.85
CA ILE A 123 -4.38 -5.76 -0.62
C ILE A 123 -4.88 -4.51 0.06
N GLU A 124 -5.25 -4.63 1.34
CA GLU A 124 -5.68 -3.52 2.16
C GLU A 124 -4.77 -3.36 3.35
N ILE A 125 -4.30 -2.15 3.56
CA ILE A 125 -3.49 -1.79 4.71
C ILE A 125 -4.21 -0.68 5.45
N ARG A 126 -4.36 -0.84 6.76
CA ARG A 126 -4.97 0.18 7.63
C ARG A 126 -4.01 0.49 8.76
N ILE A 127 -3.74 1.76 8.94
CA ILE A 127 -2.81 2.22 9.96
C ILE A 127 -3.53 3.28 10.80
N PRO A 128 -3.56 3.14 12.13
CA PRO A 128 -4.21 4.14 12.98
C PRO A 128 -3.60 5.52 12.76
N ASN A 129 -4.43 6.53 12.77
CA ASN A 129 -3.95 7.90 12.71
C ASN A 129 -3.41 8.26 14.09
N THR A 130 -2.09 8.13 14.27
CA THR A 130 -1.45 8.30 15.56
C THR A 130 -1.60 9.70 16.13
N ASN A 131 -1.74 10.70 15.26
CA ASN A 131 -1.98 12.07 15.74
C ASN A 131 -3.27 12.16 16.52
N MET A 132 -4.33 11.59 15.95
CA MET A 132 -5.64 11.62 16.60
C MET A 132 -5.65 10.78 17.87
N ASN A 133 -5.02 9.60 17.83
CA ASN A 133 -4.93 8.74 19.00
C ASN A 133 -4.17 9.40 20.14
N LYS A 134 -3.07 10.09 19.84
CA LYS A 134 -2.31 10.82 20.86
C LYS A 134 -3.13 11.93 21.47
N ASN A 135 -3.86 12.68 20.65
CA ASN A 135 -4.71 13.76 21.16
C ASN A 135 -5.81 13.24 22.06
N SER A 136 -6.43 12.14 21.69
CA SER A 136 -7.44 11.49 22.51
C SER A 136 -6.88 11.04 23.85
N ALA A 137 -5.70 10.43 23.85
CA ALA A 137 -5.04 9.99 25.08
C ALA A 137 -4.69 11.18 25.96
N SER A 138 -4.25 12.28 25.37
CA SER A 138 -3.90 13.49 26.13
C SER A 138 -5.11 14.18 26.75
N ALA A 139 -6.27 14.05 26.13
CA ALA A 139 -7.50 14.68 26.61
C ALA A 139 -8.09 13.96 27.83
N GLU A 140 -7.68 12.75 28.07
CA GLU A 140 -8.13 11.98 29.22
C GLU A 140 -7.26 12.26 30.45
#